data_017075d9e17938f502e9938d02c8c059
#
_entry.id   017075d9e17938f502e9938d02c8c059
#
_cell.length_a   1.000
_cell.length_b   1.000
_cell.length_c   1.000
_cell.angle_alpha   90.00
_cell.angle_beta   90.00
_cell.angle_gamma   90.00
#
_symmetry.space_group_name_H-M   'P 1'
#
loop_
_entity.id
_entity.type
_entity.pdbx_description
1 polymer ?
#
loop_
_entity_poly.entity_id
_entity_poly.type
_entity_poly.pdbx_seq_one_letter_code
_entity_poly.pdbx_strand_id
1 'polypeptide(L)'
;MTPVRGRFEVKNKLGLHARAATKLVQLASRYPCEIVVSRAGQAANAKSVMGVLLLCGSKGSLLDIEATGDLAQEAVTEIGRLIDERFGEGE
;
A
#
# COMPACT_ATOMS: atom_id res chain seq x y z
N MET A 1 16.21 9.29 -9.70
CA MET A 1 15.09 10.00 -9.07
C MET A 1 15.04 9.72 -7.58
N THR A 2 14.70 10.72 -6.79
CA THR A 2 14.57 10.54 -5.35
C THR A 2 13.25 9.86 -5.02
N PRO A 3 13.25 8.75 -4.25
CA PRO A 3 12.00 8.11 -3.87
C PRO A 3 11.14 8.99 -2.98
N VAL A 4 9.83 8.88 -3.13
CA VAL A 4 8.86 9.48 -2.23
C VAL A 4 8.39 8.39 -1.28
N ARG A 5 8.36 8.70 0.01
CA ARG A 5 8.02 7.71 1.04
C ARG A 5 6.89 8.21 1.92
N GLY A 6 6.07 7.29 2.40
CA GLY A 6 5.06 7.57 3.39
C GLY A 6 4.87 6.35 4.26
N ARG A 7 4.45 6.56 5.51
CA ARG A 7 4.16 5.48 6.45
C ARG A 7 2.72 5.60 6.90
N PHE A 8 1.99 4.50 6.83
CA PHE A 8 0.56 4.47 7.13
C PHE A 8 0.22 3.28 8.00
N GLU A 9 -0.70 3.47 8.93
CA GLU A 9 -1.16 2.40 9.81
C GLU A 9 -2.39 1.73 9.21
N VAL A 10 -2.41 0.40 9.22
CA VAL A 10 -3.57 -0.38 8.79
C VAL A 10 -4.66 -0.22 9.85
N LYS A 11 -5.79 0.36 9.48
CA LYS A 11 -6.86 0.72 10.41
C LYS A 11 -8.08 -0.18 10.33
N ASN A 12 -8.25 -0.91 9.23
CA ASN A 12 -9.41 -1.76 9.05
C ASN A 12 -9.26 -3.06 9.84
N LYS A 13 -10.39 -3.58 10.28
CA LYS A 13 -10.44 -4.75 11.17
C LYS A 13 -9.76 -5.97 10.55
N LEU A 14 -9.99 -6.22 9.28
CA LEU A 14 -9.50 -7.41 8.59
C LEU A 14 -8.06 -7.27 8.06
N GLY A 15 -7.49 -6.07 8.14
CA GLY A 15 -6.14 -5.84 7.64
C GLY A 15 -6.01 -6.01 6.13
N LEU A 16 -4.83 -6.42 5.68
CA LEU A 16 -4.53 -6.63 4.27
C LEU A 16 -5.04 -7.98 3.76
N HIS A 17 -6.34 -8.24 3.90
CA HIS A 17 -6.96 -9.44 3.33
C HIS A 17 -7.10 -9.31 1.81
N ALA A 18 -7.58 -10.36 1.14
CA ALA A 18 -7.59 -10.40 -0.32
C ALA A 18 -8.25 -9.18 -0.98
N ARG A 19 -9.39 -8.72 -0.45
CA ARG A 19 -10.09 -7.57 -1.02
C ARG A 19 -9.29 -6.28 -0.86
N ALA A 20 -8.74 -6.05 0.32
CA ALA A 20 -7.93 -4.85 0.59
C ALA A 20 -6.66 -4.84 -0.26
N ALA A 21 -5.98 -5.99 -0.34
CA ALA A 21 -4.78 -6.12 -1.16
C ALA A 21 -5.09 -5.84 -2.64
N THR A 22 -6.22 -6.37 -3.13
CA THR A 22 -6.65 -6.15 -4.51
C THR A 22 -6.90 -4.66 -4.79
N LYS A 23 -7.56 -3.97 -3.86
CA LYS A 23 -7.82 -2.54 -4.01
C LYS A 23 -6.51 -1.75 -4.06
N LEU A 24 -5.56 -2.08 -3.20
CA LEU A 24 -4.26 -1.41 -3.17
C LEU A 24 -3.53 -1.63 -4.49
N VAL A 25 -3.48 -2.86 -4.98
CA VAL A 25 -2.81 -3.21 -6.23
C VAL A 25 -3.47 -2.51 -7.42
N GLN A 26 -4.80 -2.48 -7.47
CA GLN A 26 -5.51 -1.80 -8.55
C GLN A 26 -5.19 -0.31 -8.58
N LEU A 27 -5.13 0.32 -7.41
CA LEU A 27 -4.77 1.74 -7.34
C LEU A 27 -3.31 1.96 -7.74
N ALA A 28 -2.38 1.17 -7.19
CA ALA A 28 -0.97 1.29 -7.51
C ALA A 28 -0.70 1.10 -9.01
N SER A 29 -1.46 0.21 -9.65
CA SER A 29 -1.29 -0.11 -11.07
C SER A 29 -1.69 1.02 -12.00
N ARG A 30 -2.36 2.06 -11.49
CA ARG A 30 -2.71 3.24 -12.28
C ARG A 30 -1.50 4.17 -12.50
N TYR A 31 -0.45 3.99 -11.72
CA TYR A 31 0.70 4.90 -11.74
C TYR A 31 1.88 4.25 -12.47
N PRO A 32 2.61 5.03 -13.30
CA PRO A 32 3.74 4.47 -14.06
C PRO A 32 4.99 4.25 -13.23
N CYS A 33 5.04 4.80 -12.01
CA CYS A 33 6.22 4.70 -11.17
C CYS A 33 6.33 3.31 -10.52
N GLU A 34 7.53 2.97 -10.04
CA GLU A 34 7.73 1.79 -9.21
C GLU A 34 7.18 2.09 -7.81
N ILE A 35 6.43 1.16 -7.25
CA ILE A 35 5.85 1.31 -5.92
C ILE A 35 6.13 0.05 -5.12
N VAL A 36 6.75 0.25 -3.95
CA VAL A 36 7.10 -0.84 -3.03
C VAL A 36 6.34 -0.65 -1.73
N VAL A 37 5.73 -1.71 -1.23
CA VAL A 37 5.09 -1.73 0.08
C VAL A 37 5.96 -2.58 1.00
N SER A 38 6.27 -2.08 2.17
CA SER A 38 7.09 -2.81 3.13
C SER A 38 6.40 -2.88 4.48
N ARG A 39 6.62 -3.99 5.20
CA ARG A 39 6.18 -4.17 6.57
C ARG A 39 7.20 -5.02 7.30
N ALA A 40 7.66 -4.52 8.45
CA ALA A 40 8.56 -5.28 9.33
C ALA A 40 9.77 -5.89 8.60
N GLY A 41 10.38 -5.14 7.69
CA GLY A 41 11.56 -5.59 6.97
C GLY A 41 11.28 -6.41 5.71
N GLN A 42 10.03 -6.74 5.44
CA GLN A 42 9.64 -7.43 4.22
C GLN A 42 9.10 -6.44 3.21
N ALA A 43 9.48 -6.59 1.94
CA ALA A 43 9.06 -5.69 0.89
C ALA A 43 8.34 -6.45 -0.21
N ALA A 44 7.38 -5.79 -0.85
CA ALA A 44 6.64 -6.36 -1.96
C ALA A 44 6.38 -5.30 -3.02
N ASN A 45 6.25 -5.74 -4.25
CA ASN A 45 5.81 -4.88 -5.34
C ASN A 45 4.34 -4.56 -5.11
N ALA A 46 3.99 -3.28 -4.98
CA ALA A 46 2.61 -2.85 -4.73
C ALA A 46 1.67 -3.20 -5.89
N LYS A 47 2.19 -3.64 -7.02
CA LYS A 47 1.40 -4.06 -8.17
C LYS A 47 1.21 -5.57 -8.24
N SER A 48 1.60 -6.30 -7.17
CA SER A 48 1.46 -7.75 -7.06
C SER A 48 0.55 -8.10 -5.89
N VAL A 49 -0.62 -8.68 -6.19
CA VAL A 49 -1.57 -9.08 -5.14
C VAL A 49 -0.94 -10.10 -4.19
N MET A 50 -0.28 -11.11 -4.75
CA MET A 50 0.37 -12.13 -3.92
C MET A 50 1.45 -11.53 -3.03
N GLY A 51 2.26 -10.63 -3.59
CA GLY A 51 3.31 -9.97 -2.81
C GLY A 51 2.74 -9.19 -1.63
N VAL A 52 1.68 -8.42 -1.87
CA VAL A 52 1.03 -7.62 -0.83
C VAL A 52 0.41 -8.53 0.24
N LEU A 53 -0.25 -9.61 -0.18
CA LEU A 53 -0.85 -10.56 0.77
C LEU A 53 0.20 -11.21 1.67
N LEU A 54 1.37 -11.51 1.14
CA LEU A 54 2.44 -12.16 1.91
C LEU A 54 3.01 -11.26 3.01
N LEU A 55 2.73 -9.96 2.98
CA LEU A 55 3.15 -9.06 4.05
C LEU A 55 2.36 -9.28 5.34
N CYS A 56 1.21 -9.92 5.27
CA CYS A 56 0.38 -10.26 6.44
C CYS A 56 0.06 -9.04 7.32
N GLY A 57 -0.27 -7.92 6.69
CA GLY A 57 -0.53 -6.67 7.42
C GLY A 57 -1.84 -6.67 8.17
N SER A 58 -1.81 -7.03 9.45
CA SER A 58 -2.99 -6.99 10.31
C SER A 58 -3.27 -5.57 10.80
N LYS A 59 -4.46 -5.37 11.39
CA LYS A 59 -4.81 -4.08 11.99
C LYS A 59 -3.71 -3.61 12.95
N GLY A 60 -3.32 -2.36 12.84
CA GLY A 60 -2.26 -1.78 13.64
C GLY A 60 -0.87 -1.87 13.02
N SER A 61 -0.70 -2.67 11.97
CA SER A 61 0.59 -2.77 11.29
C SER A 61 0.93 -1.46 10.59
N LEU A 62 2.22 -1.15 10.54
CA LEU A 62 2.73 0.01 9.80
C LEU A 62 3.19 -0.43 8.43
N LEU A 63 2.68 0.21 7.41
CA LEU A 63 3.09 -0.02 6.02
C LEU A 63 3.89 1.17 5.55
N ASP A 64 5.07 0.89 5.00
CA ASP A 64 5.88 1.91 4.35
C ASP A 64 5.64 1.80 2.85
N ILE A 65 5.26 2.92 2.24
CA ILE A 65 5.05 3.01 0.80
C ILE A 65 6.17 3.84 0.22
N GLU A 66 6.87 3.29 -0.76
CA GLU A 66 7.94 4.00 -1.45
C GLU A 66 7.69 3.97 -2.94
N ALA A 67 7.62 5.15 -3.56
CA ALA A 67 7.39 5.27 -5.00
C ALA A 67 8.54 6.02 -5.65
N THR A 68 8.99 5.55 -6.81
CA THR A 68 10.09 6.14 -7.56
C THR A 68 9.70 6.27 -9.02
N GLY A 69 9.74 7.48 -9.54
CA GLY A 69 9.40 7.75 -10.94
C GLY A 69 8.30 8.78 -11.07
N ASP A 70 7.69 8.82 -12.25
CA ASP A 70 6.64 9.79 -12.56
C ASP A 70 5.42 9.60 -11.67
N LEU A 71 4.88 10.69 -11.17
CA LEU A 71 3.69 10.71 -10.31
C LEU A 71 3.89 10.00 -8.97
N ALA A 72 5.14 9.85 -8.52
CA ALA A 72 5.42 9.15 -7.27
C ALA A 72 4.73 9.80 -6.07
N GLN A 73 4.75 11.14 -5.98
CA GLN A 73 4.09 11.83 -4.86
C GLN A 73 2.59 11.57 -4.85
N GLU A 74 1.95 11.65 -6.00
CA GLU A 74 0.52 11.39 -6.11
C GLU A 74 0.21 9.94 -5.74
N ALA A 75 1.03 9.00 -6.20
CA ALA A 75 0.83 7.59 -5.89
C ALA A 75 0.88 7.33 -4.37
N VAL A 76 1.89 7.87 -3.68
CA VAL A 76 2.00 7.70 -2.23
C VAL A 76 0.82 8.33 -1.51
N THR A 77 0.42 9.54 -1.93
CA THR A 77 -0.71 10.24 -1.32
C THR A 77 -2.01 9.44 -1.48
N GLU A 78 -2.30 8.94 -2.68
CA GLU A 78 -3.55 8.23 -2.93
C GLU A 78 -3.58 6.85 -2.27
N ILE A 79 -2.46 6.14 -2.27
CA ILE A 79 -2.37 4.86 -1.57
C ILE A 79 -2.53 5.07 -0.06
N GLY A 80 -1.90 6.11 0.49
CA GLY A 80 -2.05 6.47 1.89
C GLY A 80 -3.50 6.77 2.26
N ARG A 81 -4.20 7.50 1.38
CA ARG A 81 -5.63 7.79 1.60
C ARG A 81 -6.45 6.51 1.62
N LEU A 82 -6.20 5.59 0.71
CA LEU A 82 -6.90 4.31 0.68
C LEU A 82 -6.72 3.55 2.00
N ILE A 83 -5.50 3.51 2.51
CA ILE A 83 -5.19 2.84 3.78
C ILE A 83 -5.91 3.55 4.93
N ASP A 84 -5.83 4.88 4.98
CA ASP A 84 -6.48 5.67 6.04
C ASP A 84 -7.99 5.54 6.04
N GLU A 85 -8.58 5.31 4.88
CA GLU A 85 -10.03 5.13 4.73
C GLU A 85 -10.45 3.67 4.89
N ARG A 86 -9.60 2.85 5.48
CA ARG A 86 -9.86 1.44 5.76
C ARG A 86 -10.21 0.63 4.51
N PHE A 87 -9.59 0.99 3.36
CA PHE A 87 -9.89 0.36 2.07
C PHE A 87 -11.38 0.41 1.72
N GLY A 88 -12.10 1.42 2.22
CA GLY A 88 -13.53 1.54 2.01
C GLY A 88 -14.39 0.63 2.87
N GLU A 89 -13.79 -0.10 3.80
CA GLU A 89 -14.52 -0.96 4.74
C GLU A 89 -15.03 -0.14 5.93
N GLY A 90 -16.19 -0.50 6.45
CA GLY A 90 -16.78 0.22 7.56
C GLY A 90 -16.08 0.01 8.91
N GLU A 91 -15.25 -1.01 8.99
CA GLU A 91 -14.59 -1.37 10.25
C GLU A 91 -13.08 -1.42 10.14
#